data_f79e9d07c4897ef3294cc8ff94cd7a9b
#
_entry.id   f79e9d07c4897ef3294cc8ff94cd7a9b
#
_cell.length_a   1.000
_cell.length_b   1.000
_cell.length_c   1.000
_cell.angle_alpha   90.00
_cell.angle_beta   90.00
_cell.angle_gamma   90.00
#
_symmetry.space_group_name_H-M   'P 1'
#
loop_
_entity.id
_entity.type
_entity.pdbx_description
1 polymer ?
#
loop_
_entity_poly.entity_id
_entity_poly.type
_entity_poly.pdbx_seq_one_letter_code
_entity_poly.pdbx_strand_id
1 'polypeptide(L)'
;MVIGDRWGVTDAEVARRYPCDEVIQAATLQAWRGVTARASADRLWPWVAQIRLAPYAYDWIDNLGRRSPRELRGLPEPRVGEPFSAAFGGRPSGRILSVEPGVQLTGMIMGAAMSYVLVPDGDATTRLLLKVAAAGRPAMMPVLCVGDLVMARRQLRTLARLAEASPGAAKRLPDHGHGDERGER
;
A
#
# COMPACT_ATOMS: atom_id res chain seq x y z
N MET A 1 6.53 -24.53 -0.17
CA MET A 1 6.50 -23.45 -1.19
C MET A 1 5.25 -23.70 -2.02
N VAL A 2 4.33 -22.74 -2.05
CA VAL A 2 3.08 -22.83 -2.83
C VAL A 2 3.31 -22.12 -4.15
N ILE A 3 2.79 -22.67 -5.26
CA ILE A 3 2.90 -22.03 -6.59
C ILE A 3 2.28 -20.64 -6.51
N GLY A 4 3.06 -19.60 -6.88
CA GLY A 4 2.59 -18.22 -6.88
C GLY A 4 2.70 -17.49 -5.53
N ASP A 5 3.35 -18.07 -4.53
CA ASP A 5 3.57 -17.43 -3.22
C ASP A 5 4.54 -16.23 -3.30
N ARG A 6 5.44 -16.18 -4.28
CA ARG A 6 6.44 -15.11 -4.45
C ARG A 6 6.37 -14.48 -5.83
N TRP A 7 6.47 -13.16 -5.87
CA TRP A 7 6.61 -12.42 -7.12
C TRP A 7 7.36 -11.10 -6.91
N GLY A 8 8.46 -10.91 -7.66
CA GLY A 8 9.23 -9.66 -7.66
C GLY A 8 9.95 -9.35 -6.36
N VAL A 9 10.16 -10.34 -5.50
CA VAL A 9 10.86 -10.21 -4.21
C VAL A 9 12.13 -11.03 -4.19
N THR A 10 13.11 -10.58 -3.40
CA THR A 10 14.36 -11.30 -3.08
C THR A 10 14.16 -12.20 -1.86
N ASP A 11 15.09 -13.14 -1.63
CA ASP A 11 15.04 -13.99 -0.42
C ASP A 11 15.20 -13.17 0.87
N ALA A 12 15.98 -12.11 0.85
CA ALA A 12 16.11 -11.20 1.98
C ALA A 12 14.78 -10.47 2.29
N GLU A 13 14.03 -10.06 1.25
CA GLU A 13 12.71 -9.45 1.43
C GLU A 13 11.69 -10.47 1.93
N VAL A 14 11.78 -11.73 1.54
CA VAL A 14 10.91 -12.80 2.06
C VAL A 14 11.22 -13.12 3.53
N ALA A 15 12.50 -13.12 3.90
CA ALA A 15 12.94 -13.38 5.28
C ALA A 15 12.67 -12.20 6.25
N ARG A 16 12.33 -11.03 5.70
CA ARG A 16 11.99 -9.84 6.49
C ARG A 16 10.76 -10.10 7.35
N ARG A 17 10.73 -9.55 8.57
CA ARG A 17 9.54 -9.51 9.42
C ARG A 17 8.58 -8.42 8.93
N TYR A 18 7.31 -8.77 8.82
CA TYR A 18 6.24 -7.85 8.42
C TYR A 18 5.23 -7.69 9.57
N PRO A 19 4.59 -6.53 9.73
CA PRO A 19 3.58 -6.33 10.79
C PRO A 19 2.42 -7.32 10.74
N CYS A 20 2.02 -7.82 9.56
CA CYS A 20 0.97 -8.84 9.43
C CYS A 20 1.34 -10.20 10.04
N ASP A 21 2.63 -10.47 10.30
CA ASP A 21 3.08 -11.71 10.95
C ASP A 21 2.66 -11.76 12.42
N GLU A 22 2.49 -10.61 13.05
CA GLU A 22 2.01 -10.51 14.43
C GLU A 22 0.49 -10.69 14.52
N VAL A 23 -0.22 -10.42 13.43
CA VAL A 23 -1.67 -10.54 13.35
C VAL A 23 -2.11 -11.99 13.15
N ILE A 24 -1.41 -12.73 12.27
CA ILE A 24 -1.72 -14.13 11.96
C ILE A 24 -0.48 -14.98 12.18
N GLN A 25 -0.29 -15.42 13.41
CA GLN A 25 0.90 -16.18 13.84
C GLN A 25 0.99 -17.58 13.21
N ALA A 26 -0.15 -18.22 12.92
CA ALA A 26 -0.23 -19.56 12.31
C ALA A 26 -0.79 -19.47 10.88
N ALA A 27 -0.20 -18.61 10.04
CA ALA A 27 -0.62 -18.46 8.66
C ALA A 27 -0.38 -19.73 7.85
N THR A 28 -1.44 -20.28 7.25
CA THR A 28 -1.36 -21.41 6.32
C THR A 28 -1.11 -20.93 4.90
N LEU A 29 -1.44 -19.66 4.59
CA LEU A 29 -1.10 -18.97 3.37
C LEU A 29 -0.19 -17.79 3.69
N GLN A 30 0.94 -17.74 3.02
CA GLN A 30 1.80 -16.56 3.01
C GLN A 30 2.20 -16.25 1.58
N ALA A 31 2.09 -14.99 1.19
CA ALA A 31 2.43 -14.56 -0.15
C ALA A 31 3.20 -13.22 -0.10
N TRP A 32 4.26 -13.11 -0.92
CA TRP A 32 5.11 -11.93 -0.99
C TRP A 32 5.11 -11.37 -2.41
N ARG A 33 4.98 -10.06 -2.50
CA ARG A 33 4.94 -9.30 -3.75
C ARG A 33 5.85 -8.09 -3.61
N GLY A 34 6.58 -7.76 -4.66
CA GLY A 34 7.44 -6.58 -4.65
C GLY A 34 7.52 -5.91 -6.01
N VAL A 35 7.66 -4.60 -6.00
CA VAL A 35 7.92 -3.78 -7.19
C VAL A 35 8.85 -2.64 -6.82
N THR A 36 9.72 -2.26 -7.74
CA THR A 36 10.52 -1.03 -7.63
C THR A 36 9.73 0.12 -8.25
N ALA A 37 9.54 1.20 -7.50
CA ALA A 37 9.02 2.47 -7.97
C ALA A 37 10.18 3.48 -8.10
N ARG A 38 10.28 4.16 -9.24
CA ARG A 38 11.22 5.27 -9.47
C ARG A 38 10.62 6.56 -8.87
N ALA A 39 10.39 6.50 -7.58
CA ALA A 39 9.84 7.58 -6.78
C ALA A 39 10.34 7.44 -5.35
N SER A 40 10.55 8.56 -4.66
CA SER A 40 10.86 8.54 -3.23
C SER A 40 9.69 7.98 -2.41
N ALA A 41 9.95 7.53 -1.19
CA ALA A 41 8.91 7.04 -0.28
C ALA A 41 7.82 8.11 -0.04
N ASP A 42 8.19 9.38 0.08
CA ASP A 42 7.25 10.49 0.26
C ASP A 42 6.29 10.68 -0.92
N ARG A 43 6.73 10.37 -2.14
CA ARG A 43 5.87 10.40 -3.33
C ARG A 43 4.99 9.16 -3.46
N LEU A 44 5.47 8.01 -3.00
CA LEU A 44 4.77 6.74 -3.09
C LEU A 44 3.75 6.56 -1.96
N TRP A 45 4.06 7.04 -0.76
CA TRP A 45 3.21 6.89 0.42
C TRP A 45 1.76 7.38 0.24
N PRO A 46 1.49 8.59 -0.28
CA PRO A 46 0.12 9.05 -0.48
C PRO A 46 -0.71 8.12 -1.36
N TRP A 47 -0.11 7.43 -2.33
CA TRP A 47 -0.77 6.45 -3.18
C TRP A 47 -1.09 5.17 -2.43
N VAL A 48 -0.17 4.70 -1.57
CA VAL A 48 -0.42 3.55 -0.69
C VAL A 48 -1.51 3.90 0.31
N ALA A 49 -1.47 5.06 0.93
CA ALA A 49 -2.51 5.54 1.84
C ALA A 49 -3.89 5.68 1.15
N GLN A 50 -3.91 5.93 -0.17
CA GLN A 50 -5.13 6.12 -0.94
C GLN A 50 -5.82 4.80 -1.36
N ILE A 51 -5.25 3.62 -1.08
CA ILE A 51 -5.94 2.33 -1.30
C ILE A 51 -7.27 2.23 -0.54
N ARG A 52 -7.46 3.09 0.45
CA ARG A 52 -8.72 3.24 1.19
C ARG A 52 -9.90 3.63 0.30
N LEU A 53 -9.66 4.26 -0.85
CA LEU A 53 -10.70 4.70 -1.78
C LEU A 53 -11.02 3.67 -2.86
N ALA A 54 -10.06 2.82 -3.23
CA ALA A 54 -10.20 1.86 -4.30
C ALA A 54 -9.06 0.84 -4.28
N PRO A 55 -9.26 -0.34 -4.88
CA PRO A 55 -8.26 -1.42 -4.86
C PRO A 55 -7.08 -1.19 -5.82
N TYR A 56 -7.18 -0.30 -6.81
CA TYR A 56 -6.14 -0.03 -7.81
C TYR A 56 -5.65 -1.25 -8.61
N ALA A 57 -6.46 -2.31 -8.66
CA ALA A 57 -6.17 -3.54 -9.38
C ALA A 57 -6.99 -3.65 -10.68
N TYR A 58 -8.01 -4.49 -10.70
CA TYR A 58 -8.91 -4.64 -11.84
C TYR A 58 -10.27 -4.04 -11.51
N ASP A 59 -10.46 -2.76 -11.82
CA ASP A 59 -11.67 -1.98 -11.48
C ASP A 59 -12.98 -2.64 -11.91
N TRP A 60 -12.97 -3.47 -12.96
CA TRP A 60 -14.16 -4.17 -13.45
C TRP A 60 -14.50 -5.43 -12.62
N ILE A 61 -13.52 -6.02 -11.90
CA ILE A 61 -13.72 -7.18 -11.04
C ILE A 61 -14.04 -6.73 -9.60
N ASP A 62 -13.12 -5.95 -9.03
CA ASP A 62 -13.09 -5.64 -7.61
C ASP A 62 -13.79 -4.32 -7.25
N ASN A 63 -14.06 -3.48 -8.25
CA ASN A 63 -14.73 -2.20 -8.05
C ASN A 63 -16.01 -2.01 -8.90
N LEU A 64 -16.57 -3.10 -9.43
CA LEU A 64 -17.78 -3.10 -10.26
C LEU A 64 -17.74 -2.09 -11.42
N GLY A 65 -16.58 -1.94 -12.07
CA GLY A 65 -16.36 -1.02 -13.18
C GLY A 65 -16.10 0.43 -12.77
N ARG A 66 -16.18 0.77 -11.49
CA ARG A 66 -15.83 2.11 -11.00
C ARG A 66 -14.32 2.28 -11.04
N ARG A 67 -13.85 3.28 -11.79
CA ARG A 67 -12.41 3.53 -11.95
C ARG A 67 -11.76 4.00 -10.66
N SER A 68 -10.62 3.40 -10.32
CA SER A 68 -9.74 3.89 -9.26
C SER A 68 -9.22 5.30 -9.60
N PRO A 69 -9.17 6.23 -8.63
CA PRO A 69 -8.68 7.59 -8.85
C PRO A 69 -7.25 7.59 -9.39
N ARG A 70 -6.97 8.42 -10.39
CA ARG A 70 -5.63 8.59 -10.97
C ARG A 70 -4.93 9.84 -10.48
N GLU A 71 -5.54 10.54 -9.54
CA GLU A 71 -5.04 11.75 -8.89
C GLU A 71 -5.10 11.57 -7.39
N LEU A 72 -4.19 12.20 -6.67
CA LEU A 72 -4.22 12.25 -5.21
C LEU A 72 -5.41 13.11 -4.76
N ARG A 73 -6.19 12.57 -3.84
CA ARG A 73 -7.41 13.21 -3.29
C ARG A 73 -7.16 14.02 -2.02
N GLY A 74 -5.89 14.18 -1.62
CA GLY A 74 -5.55 14.94 -0.42
C GLY A 74 -6.16 14.35 0.85
N LEU A 75 -6.21 13.04 0.96
CA LEU A 75 -6.75 12.37 2.14
C LEU A 75 -5.88 12.66 3.37
N PRO A 76 -6.48 12.77 4.56
CA PRO A 76 -5.71 12.78 5.80
C PRO A 76 -4.93 11.46 5.97
N GLU A 77 -3.90 11.49 6.80
CA GLU A 77 -3.14 10.28 7.13
C GLU A 77 -4.07 9.17 7.63
N PRO A 78 -3.83 7.92 7.20
CA PRO A 78 -4.61 6.78 7.65
C PRO A 78 -4.45 6.55 9.15
N ARG A 79 -5.53 6.11 9.82
CA ARG A 79 -5.54 5.82 11.25
C ARG A 79 -5.96 4.38 11.51
N VAL A 80 -5.45 3.80 12.59
CA VAL A 80 -5.88 2.49 13.08
C VAL A 80 -7.40 2.51 13.33
N GLY A 81 -8.08 1.45 12.87
CA GLY A 81 -9.53 1.32 12.96
C GLY A 81 -10.31 1.81 11.75
N GLU A 82 -9.73 2.69 10.92
CA GLU A 82 -10.38 3.14 9.68
C GLU A 82 -10.48 2.00 8.64
N PRO A 83 -11.36 2.13 7.63
CA PRO A 83 -11.44 1.18 6.52
C PRO A 83 -10.09 1.04 5.81
N PHE A 84 -9.69 -0.22 5.57
CA PHE A 84 -8.41 -0.53 4.92
C PHE A 84 -8.45 -0.30 3.42
N SER A 85 -9.58 -0.62 2.79
CA SER A 85 -9.78 -0.44 1.36
C SER A 85 -11.25 -0.15 1.07
N ALA A 86 -11.55 0.18 -0.18
CA ALA A 86 -12.91 0.20 -0.68
C ALA A 86 -13.00 -0.74 -1.89
N ALA A 87 -14.02 -1.59 -1.91
CA ALA A 87 -14.27 -2.58 -2.95
C ALA A 87 -15.76 -2.58 -3.33
N PHE A 88 -16.13 -3.38 -4.33
CA PHE A 88 -17.52 -3.58 -4.72
C PHE A 88 -18.32 -2.29 -4.93
N GLY A 89 -17.77 -1.38 -5.75
CA GLY A 89 -18.41 -0.09 -6.04
C GLY A 89 -18.12 1.02 -5.02
N GLY A 90 -17.03 0.91 -4.27
CA GLY A 90 -16.57 1.91 -3.30
C GLY A 90 -17.09 1.70 -1.89
N ARG A 91 -17.54 0.50 -1.55
CA ARG A 91 -17.93 0.17 -0.18
C ARG A 91 -16.70 0.00 0.70
N PRO A 92 -16.64 0.64 1.87
CA PRO A 92 -15.56 0.43 2.84
C PRO A 92 -15.39 -1.05 3.17
N SER A 93 -14.17 -1.54 3.16
CA SER A 93 -13.88 -2.95 3.41
C SER A 93 -12.59 -3.11 4.22
N GLY A 94 -12.62 -4.05 5.16
CA GLY A 94 -11.51 -4.31 6.04
C GLY A 94 -11.28 -3.22 7.08
N ARG A 95 -10.17 -3.31 7.80
CA ARG A 95 -9.78 -2.37 8.84
C ARG A 95 -8.26 -2.22 8.90
N ILE A 96 -7.78 -1.00 9.10
CA ILE A 96 -6.38 -0.70 9.37
C ILE A 96 -6.04 -1.18 10.78
N LEU A 97 -4.97 -1.96 10.91
CA LEU A 97 -4.48 -2.50 12.17
C LEU A 97 -3.23 -1.79 12.67
N SER A 98 -2.38 -1.34 11.76
CA SER A 98 -1.14 -0.64 12.06
C SER A 98 -0.78 0.30 10.91
N VAL A 99 -0.21 1.45 11.24
CA VAL A 99 0.25 2.43 10.26
C VAL A 99 1.46 3.17 10.80
N GLU A 100 2.45 3.35 9.94
CA GLU A 100 3.60 4.21 10.15
C GLU A 100 3.78 5.01 8.85
N PRO A 101 3.42 6.32 8.86
CA PRO A 101 3.45 7.15 7.68
C PRO A 101 4.80 7.12 6.95
N GLY A 102 4.77 6.95 5.63
CA GLY A 102 5.97 6.83 4.81
C GLY A 102 6.68 5.46 4.87
N VAL A 103 6.32 4.58 5.82
CA VAL A 103 7.01 3.31 6.07
C VAL A 103 6.12 2.11 5.83
N GLN A 104 4.94 2.05 6.46
CA GLN A 104 4.06 0.88 6.31
C GLN A 104 2.59 1.17 6.55
N LEU A 105 1.72 0.39 5.91
CA LEU A 105 0.28 0.32 6.14
C LEU A 105 -0.13 -1.14 6.22
N THR A 106 -0.67 -1.54 7.36
CA THR A 106 -1.13 -2.90 7.61
C THR A 106 -2.60 -2.93 7.95
N GLY A 107 -3.32 -3.83 7.34
CA GLY A 107 -4.75 -4.00 7.60
C GLY A 107 -5.21 -5.44 7.41
N MET A 108 -6.46 -5.67 7.74
CA MET A 108 -7.14 -6.95 7.56
C MET A 108 -8.34 -6.77 6.65
N ILE A 109 -8.49 -7.65 5.67
CA ILE A 109 -9.64 -7.73 4.78
C ILE A 109 -9.97 -9.18 4.48
N MET A 110 -11.25 -9.58 4.58
CA MET A 110 -11.73 -10.93 4.28
C MET A 110 -10.95 -12.06 5.00
N GLY A 111 -10.48 -11.81 6.23
CA GLY A 111 -9.70 -12.78 7.02
C GLY A 111 -8.22 -12.89 6.66
N ALA A 112 -7.71 -12.08 5.72
CA ALA A 112 -6.31 -11.96 5.41
C ALA A 112 -5.72 -10.69 5.99
N ALA A 113 -4.56 -10.79 6.63
CA ALA A 113 -3.75 -9.64 7.04
C ALA A 113 -2.77 -9.28 5.92
N MET A 114 -2.67 -8.01 5.61
CA MET A 114 -1.85 -7.48 4.52
C MET A 114 -0.98 -6.34 5.03
N SER A 115 0.31 -6.38 4.71
CA SER A 115 1.25 -5.29 5.03
C SER A 115 1.87 -4.75 3.76
N TYR A 116 1.63 -3.47 3.47
CA TYR A 116 2.40 -2.69 2.49
C TYR A 116 3.58 -2.06 3.21
N VAL A 117 4.79 -2.30 2.72
CA VAL A 117 6.02 -1.78 3.31
C VAL A 117 6.81 -1.04 2.24
N LEU A 118 7.22 0.18 2.54
CA LEU A 118 8.07 1.00 1.70
C LEU A 118 9.50 0.89 2.22
N VAL A 119 10.41 0.48 1.36
CA VAL A 119 11.85 0.40 1.67
C VAL A 119 12.57 1.33 0.71
N PRO A 120 13.03 2.50 1.18
CA PRO A 120 13.84 3.40 0.34
C PRO A 120 15.09 2.68 -0.19
N ASP A 121 15.38 2.91 -1.47
CA ASP A 121 16.56 2.40 -2.17
C ASP A 121 17.23 3.59 -2.87
N GLY A 122 17.87 4.44 -2.05
CA GLY A 122 18.34 5.77 -2.45
C GLY A 122 17.24 6.83 -2.44
N ASP A 123 17.59 8.04 -2.91
CA ASP A 123 16.73 9.23 -2.79
C ASP A 123 15.53 9.22 -3.75
N ALA A 124 15.65 8.55 -4.88
CA ALA A 124 14.67 8.58 -5.96
C ALA A 124 14.00 7.25 -6.25
N THR A 125 14.28 6.23 -5.47
CA THR A 125 13.79 4.87 -5.70
C THR A 125 13.28 4.25 -4.41
N THR A 126 12.15 3.55 -4.48
CA THR A 126 11.56 2.87 -3.33
C THR A 126 11.11 1.46 -3.73
N ARG A 127 11.45 0.48 -2.93
CA ARG A 127 10.85 -0.85 -3.01
C ARG A 127 9.50 -0.84 -2.31
N LEU A 128 8.43 -1.13 -3.03
CA LEU A 128 7.09 -1.36 -2.48
C LEU A 128 6.88 -2.86 -2.33
N LEU A 129 6.81 -3.31 -1.11
CA LEU A 129 6.61 -4.70 -0.74
C LEU A 129 5.20 -4.90 -0.19
N LEU A 130 4.58 -6.01 -0.53
CA LEU A 130 3.32 -6.47 0.03
C LEU A 130 3.49 -7.89 0.53
N LYS A 131 3.18 -8.12 1.80
CA LYS A 131 2.99 -9.45 2.36
C LYS A 131 1.52 -9.66 2.69
N VAL A 132 1.01 -10.84 2.31
CA VAL A 132 -0.33 -11.31 2.65
C VAL A 132 -0.16 -12.55 3.52
N ALA A 133 -0.85 -12.57 4.65
CA ALA A 133 -0.91 -13.71 5.56
C ALA A 133 -2.38 -14.06 5.85
N ALA A 134 -2.74 -15.32 5.70
CA ALA A 134 -4.10 -15.79 6.00
C ALA A 134 -4.08 -17.18 6.65
N ALA A 135 -5.07 -17.45 7.49
CA ALA A 135 -5.36 -18.78 7.98
C ALA A 135 -6.55 -19.35 7.17
N GLY A 136 -6.47 -20.60 6.74
CA GLY A 136 -7.55 -21.22 5.97
C GLY A 136 -7.27 -22.67 5.61
N ARG A 137 -8.17 -23.26 4.79
CA ARG A 137 -8.04 -24.65 4.35
C ARG A 137 -6.89 -24.80 3.35
N PRO A 138 -5.90 -25.66 3.58
CA PRO A 138 -4.73 -25.82 2.71
C PRO A 138 -5.05 -26.11 1.25
N ALA A 139 -6.14 -26.85 0.99
CA ALA A 139 -6.55 -27.22 -0.37
C ALA A 139 -6.95 -26.03 -1.26
N MET A 140 -7.43 -24.93 -0.69
CA MET A 140 -7.81 -23.71 -1.43
C MET A 140 -6.67 -22.71 -1.60
N MET A 141 -5.57 -22.90 -0.89
CA MET A 141 -4.44 -21.94 -0.86
C MET A 141 -3.83 -21.65 -2.23
N PRO A 142 -3.59 -22.63 -3.13
CA PRO A 142 -3.00 -22.32 -4.43
C PRO A 142 -3.88 -21.42 -5.30
N VAL A 143 -5.21 -21.65 -5.29
CA VAL A 143 -6.16 -20.83 -6.06
C VAL A 143 -6.22 -19.41 -5.52
N LEU A 144 -6.24 -19.25 -4.19
CA LEU A 144 -6.22 -17.94 -3.54
C LEU A 144 -4.89 -17.21 -3.80
N CYS A 145 -3.75 -17.91 -3.74
CA CYS A 145 -2.44 -17.33 -4.05
C CYS A 145 -2.35 -16.83 -5.49
N VAL A 146 -2.86 -17.60 -6.47
CA VAL A 146 -2.82 -17.19 -7.88
C VAL A 146 -3.76 -16.01 -8.13
N GLY A 147 -4.97 -16.04 -7.56
CA GLY A 147 -5.91 -14.92 -7.65
C GLY A 147 -5.34 -13.64 -7.04
N ASP A 148 -4.79 -13.74 -5.83
CA ASP A 148 -4.08 -12.64 -5.16
C ASP A 148 -2.87 -12.15 -5.97
N LEU A 149 -2.08 -13.07 -6.55
CA LEU A 149 -0.94 -12.71 -7.37
C LEU A 149 -1.32 -11.79 -8.53
N VAL A 150 -2.38 -12.11 -9.26
CA VAL A 150 -2.84 -11.33 -10.42
C VAL A 150 -3.31 -9.94 -9.96
N MET A 151 -4.11 -9.89 -8.89
CA MET A 151 -4.66 -8.64 -8.34
C MET A 151 -3.56 -7.76 -7.73
N ALA A 152 -2.75 -8.31 -6.84
CA ALA A 152 -1.68 -7.60 -6.16
C ALA A 152 -0.58 -7.11 -7.12
N ARG A 153 -0.20 -7.93 -8.11
CA ARG A 153 0.76 -7.51 -9.15
C ARG A 153 0.26 -6.29 -9.92
N ARG A 154 -1.02 -6.28 -10.28
CA ARG A 154 -1.64 -5.13 -10.98
C ARG A 154 -1.67 -3.91 -10.08
N GLN A 155 -2.10 -4.07 -8.84
CA GLN A 155 -2.17 -3.00 -7.85
C GLN A 155 -0.80 -2.34 -7.62
N LEU A 156 0.21 -3.12 -7.23
CA LEU A 156 1.54 -2.59 -6.94
C LEU A 156 2.15 -1.84 -8.13
N ARG A 157 1.99 -2.39 -9.35
CA ARG A 157 2.45 -1.70 -10.57
C ARG A 157 1.68 -0.42 -10.85
N THR A 158 0.39 -0.38 -10.53
CA THR A 158 -0.43 0.81 -10.71
C THR A 158 0.01 1.90 -9.73
N LEU A 159 0.18 1.58 -8.45
CA LEU A 159 0.65 2.51 -7.43
C LEU A 159 2.04 3.07 -7.76
N ALA A 160 2.98 2.20 -8.17
CA ALA A 160 4.32 2.62 -8.59
C ALA A 160 4.26 3.62 -9.76
N ARG A 161 3.54 3.30 -10.83
CA ARG A 161 3.39 4.19 -12.00
C ARG A 161 2.75 5.53 -11.64
N LEU A 162 1.75 5.53 -10.78
CA LEU A 162 1.08 6.77 -10.34
C LEU A 162 2.05 7.63 -9.51
N ALA A 163 2.84 7.04 -8.64
CA ALA A 163 3.87 7.74 -7.89
C ALA A 163 4.98 8.30 -8.81
N GLU A 164 5.41 7.55 -9.81
CA GLU A 164 6.39 7.98 -10.81
C GLU A 164 5.90 9.16 -11.65
N ALA A 165 4.61 9.17 -12.01
CA ALA A 165 3.99 10.22 -12.81
C ALA A 165 3.61 11.46 -11.99
N SER A 166 3.56 11.36 -10.66
CA SER A 166 3.22 12.50 -9.80
C SER A 166 4.35 13.54 -9.81
N PRO A 167 4.05 14.84 -9.96
CA PRO A 167 5.08 15.88 -9.78
C PRO A 167 5.62 15.78 -8.34
N GLY A 168 6.93 15.97 -8.18
CA GLY A 168 7.55 16.01 -6.85
C GLY A 168 6.82 17.05 -5.99
N ALA A 169 6.50 16.70 -4.74
CA ALA A 169 6.01 17.68 -3.80
C ALA A 169 7.10 18.76 -3.67
N ALA A 170 6.84 19.94 -4.23
CA ALA A 170 7.71 21.08 -4.01
C ALA A 170 7.77 21.25 -2.49
N LYS A 171 8.98 21.10 -1.92
CA LYS A 171 9.26 21.33 -0.51
C LYS A 171 8.67 22.69 -0.16
N ARG A 172 7.57 22.73 0.57
CA ARG A 172 7.05 24.00 1.09
C ARG A 172 8.12 24.54 2.00
N LEU A 173 8.87 25.54 1.49
CA LEU A 173 9.72 26.36 2.33
C LEU A 173 8.82 26.96 3.41
N PRO A 174 9.23 26.94 4.68
CA PRO A 174 8.49 27.65 5.71
C PRO A 174 8.46 29.13 5.31
N ASP A 175 7.25 29.66 5.24
CA ASP A 175 7.00 31.10 5.05
C ASP A 175 7.64 31.83 6.23
N HIS A 176 8.80 32.40 6.00
CA HIS A 176 9.41 33.34 6.94
C HIS A 176 8.58 34.62 6.88
N GLY A 177 7.59 34.69 7.76
CA GLY A 177 6.82 35.90 8.00
C GLY A 177 7.77 37.09 8.14
N HIS A 178 7.73 37.95 7.15
CA HIS A 178 8.38 39.25 7.17
C HIS A 178 7.67 40.10 8.23
N GLY A 179 8.28 40.17 9.41
CA GLY A 179 7.85 41.09 10.45
C GLY A 179 8.06 42.54 9.95
N ASP A 180 6.97 43.19 9.58
CA ASP A 180 6.94 44.61 9.29
C ASP A 180 6.93 45.35 10.64
N GLU A 181 8.14 45.62 11.15
CA GLU A 181 8.33 46.62 12.20
C GLU A 181 8.26 48.02 11.56
N ARG A 182 7.05 48.60 11.46
CA ARG A 182 6.92 50.01 11.28
C ARG A 182 6.77 50.66 12.66
N GLY A 183 7.92 51.22 13.10
CA GLY A 183 8.02 52.06 14.27
C GLY A 183 7.14 53.33 14.19
N GLU A 184 6.46 53.56 15.25
CA GLU A 184 5.83 54.84 15.57
C GLU A 184 6.89 55.96 15.71
N ARG A 185 6.62 57.07 15.08
CA ARG A 185 6.95 58.41 15.54
C ARG A 185 5.75 59.32 15.35
#